data_43c5a3b0e9bc208ef67fb2c082a3f70f
#
_entry.id   43c5a3b0e9bc208ef67fb2c082a3f70f
#
_cell.length_a   1.000
_cell.length_b   1.000
_cell.length_c   1.000
_cell.angle_alpha   90.00
_cell.angle_beta   90.00
_cell.angle_gamma   90.00
#
_symmetry.space_group_name_H-M   'P 1'
#
loop_
_entity.id
_entity.type
_entity.pdbx_description
1 polymer ?
#
loop_
_entity_poly.entity_id
_entity_poly.type
_entity_poly.pdbx_seq_one_letter_code
_entity_poly.pdbx_strand_id
1 'polypeptide(L)'
;MKITEIETFHCSDGKRNNIFLQILTDESIVGVGEPYTVGPDESVLGMIHSIKPWFIGQDPSRIEWLLRRARNSMRFPLGSVGWAALSGIDHALWDIMGKTLGVPVYM
;
A
#
# COMPACT_ATOMS: atom_id res chain seq x y z
N MET A 1 -3.42 13.60 -11.03
CA MET A 1 -3.49 12.13 -10.79
C MET A 1 -4.13 11.84 -9.46
N LYS A 2 -5.02 10.89 -9.42
CA LYS A 2 -5.71 10.48 -8.20
C LYS A 2 -5.70 8.96 -8.08
N ILE A 3 -5.61 8.47 -6.85
CA ILE A 3 -5.74 7.05 -6.56
C ILE A 3 -7.20 6.66 -6.75
N THR A 4 -7.44 5.62 -7.57
CA THR A 4 -8.79 5.14 -7.85
C THR A 4 -9.13 3.87 -7.08
N GLU A 5 -8.15 3.01 -6.81
CA GLU A 5 -8.38 1.75 -6.11
C GLU A 5 -7.09 1.21 -5.52
N ILE A 6 -7.21 0.42 -4.47
CA ILE A 6 -6.13 -0.40 -3.94
C ILE A 6 -6.60 -1.84 -3.99
N GLU A 7 -5.95 -2.66 -4.80
CA GLU A 7 -6.28 -4.07 -4.94
C GLU A 7 -5.24 -4.93 -4.24
N THR A 8 -5.68 -6.02 -3.64
CA THR A 8 -4.79 -6.95 -2.95
C THR A 8 -4.83 -8.31 -3.62
N PHE A 9 -3.70 -9.00 -3.61
CA PHE A 9 -3.54 -10.32 -4.19
C PHE A 9 -2.86 -11.22 -3.19
N HIS A 10 -3.46 -12.38 -2.93
CA HIS A 10 -2.94 -13.35 -1.98
C HIS A 10 -2.47 -14.57 -2.77
N CYS A 11 -1.18 -14.77 -2.85
CA CYS A 11 -0.56 -15.83 -3.64
C CYS A 11 0.16 -16.83 -2.73
N SER A 12 0.18 -18.09 -3.16
CA SER A 12 0.91 -19.12 -2.43
C SER A 12 1.80 -19.88 -3.42
N ASP A 13 3.06 -20.13 -3.01
CA ASP A 13 3.99 -20.95 -3.77
C ASP A 13 4.04 -22.41 -3.27
N GLY A 14 3.09 -22.77 -2.39
CA GLY A 14 3.04 -24.10 -1.80
C GLY A 14 3.80 -24.22 -0.49
N LYS A 15 4.70 -23.29 -0.19
CA LYS A 15 5.48 -23.26 1.06
C LYS A 15 5.20 -22.02 1.87
N ARG A 16 4.90 -20.93 1.21
CA ARG A 16 4.72 -19.63 1.84
C ARG A 16 3.67 -18.84 1.08
N ASN A 17 2.85 -18.13 1.84
CA ASN A 17 1.88 -17.21 1.25
C ASN A 17 2.52 -15.83 1.13
N ASN A 18 2.23 -15.16 0.01
CA ASN A 18 2.68 -13.80 -0.23
C ASN A 18 1.47 -12.93 -0.53
N ILE A 19 1.52 -11.71 -0.04
CA ILE A 19 0.51 -10.71 -0.34
C ILE A 19 1.16 -9.63 -1.18
N PHE A 20 0.49 -9.25 -2.26
CA PHE A 20 0.87 -8.11 -3.08
C PHE A 20 -0.29 -7.13 -3.12
N LEU A 21 0.01 -5.86 -3.31
CA LEU A 21 -1.03 -4.89 -3.56
C LEU A 21 -0.67 -4.03 -4.75
N GLN A 22 -1.71 -3.51 -5.40
CA GLN A 22 -1.56 -2.54 -6.48
C GLN A 22 -2.36 -1.30 -6.12
N ILE A 23 -1.75 -0.15 -6.31
CA ILE A 23 -2.46 1.12 -6.23
C ILE A 23 -2.71 1.58 -7.66
N LEU A 24 -3.98 1.69 -8.01
CA LEU A 24 -4.39 2.12 -9.34
C LEU A 24 -4.68 3.62 -9.34
N THR A 25 -4.35 4.27 -10.44
CA THR A 25 -4.59 5.70 -10.61
C THR A 25 -5.47 5.95 -11.83
N ASP A 26 -5.95 7.17 -11.96
CA ASP A 26 -6.74 7.59 -13.11
C ASP A 26 -5.92 7.89 -14.36
N GLU A 27 -4.59 7.75 -14.31
CA GLU A 27 -3.68 8.05 -15.43
C GLU A 27 -2.90 6.84 -15.93
N SER A 28 -3.42 5.65 -15.77
CA SER A 28 -2.81 4.40 -16.25
C SER A 28 -1.50 4.02 -15.57
N ILE A 29 -1.08 4.75 -14.56
CA ILE A 29 0.09 4.40 -13.76
C ILE A 29 -0.37 3.56 -12.59
N VAL A 30 0.28 2.42 -12.38
CA VAL A 30 -0.04 1.47 -11.31
C VAL A 30 1.20 1.28 -10.46
N GLY A 31 1.06 1.38 -9.16
CA GLY A 31 2.12 1.10 -8.21
C GLY A 31 1.93 -0.27 -7.57
N VAL A 32 3.03 -0.99 -7.38
CA VAL A 32 3.02 -2.32 -6.77
C VAL A 32 3.79 -2.30 -5.47
N GLY A 33 3.25 -2.92 -4.45
CA GLY A 33 3.90 -3.07 -3.17
C GLY A 33 3.70 -4.47 -2.61
N GLU A 34 4.57 -4.84 -1.68
CA GLU A 34 4.48 -6.12 -1.00
C GLU A 34 4.51 -5.90 0.51
N PRO A 35 3.35 -6.04 1.20
CA PRO A 35 3.33 -6.00 2.66
C PRO A 35 4.10 -7.18 3.24
N TYR A 36 4.75 -6.96 4.38
CA TYR A 36 5.44 -8.02 5.08
C TYR A 36 4.42 -9.01 5.64
N THR A 37 4.57 -10.28 5.30
CA THR A 37 3.62 -11.31 5.71
C THR A 37 4.34 -12.48 6.35
N VAL A 38 4.38 -12.46 7.68
CA VAL A 38 4.85 -13.60 8.47
C VAL A 38 3.79 -13.88 9.52
N GLY A 39 2.84 -14.75 9.16
CA GLY A 39 1.79 -15.13 10.09
C GLY A 39 0.40 -14.78 9.58
N PRO A 40 -0.39 -13.96 10.30
CA PRO A 40 -1.81 -13.78 10.00
C PRO A 40 -2.04 -12.89 8.76
N ASP A 41 -1.96 -13.49 7.58
CA ASP A 41 -2.11 -12.78 6.30
C ASP A 41 -3.47 -12.07 6.19
N GLU A 42 -4.53 -12.71 6.66
CA GLU A 42 -5.86 -12.12 6.61
C GLU A 42 -5.97 -10.84 7.43
N SER A 43 -5.21 -10.75 8.52
CA SER A 43 -5.16 -9.53 9.33
C SER A 43 -4.52 -8.38 8.57
N VAL A 44 -3.47 -8.65 7.80
CA VAL A 44 -2.82 -7.64 6.96
C VAL A 44 -3.76 -7.20 5.84
N LEU A 45 -4.42 -8.15 5.17
CA LEU A 45 -5.41 -7.84 4.13
C LEU A 45 -6.55 -7.00 4.69
N GLY A 46 -7.06 -7.38 5.87
CA GLY A 46 -8.12 -6.64 6.55
C GLY A 46 -7.70 -5.23 6.92
N MET A 47 -6.46 -5.05 7.38
CA MET A 47 -5.93 -3.74 7.71
C MET A 47 -5.84 -2.85 6.46
N ILE A 48 -5.33 -3.38 5.36
CA ILE A 48 -5.28 -2.65 4.09
C ILE A 48 -6.68 -2.21 3.68
N HIS A 49 -7.63 -3.12 3.75
CA HIS A 49 -9.02 -2.81 3.42
C HIS A 49 -9.59 -1.72 4.32
N SER A 50 -9.28 -1.76 5.61
CA SER A 50 -9.79 -0.78 6.58
C SER A 50 -9.24 0.62 6.36
N ILE A 51 -7.98 0.75 5.94
CA ILE A 51 -7.36 2.06 5.75
C ILE A 51 -7.49 2.58 4.31
N LYS A 52 -7.93 1.74 3.38
CA LYS A 52 -8.10 2.11 1.97
C LYS A 52 -8.84 3.43 1.79
N PRO A 53 -9.96 3.71 2.48
CA PRO A 53 -10.69 4.97 2.27
C PRO A 53 -9.87 6.24 2.47
N TRP A 54 -8.77 6.17 3.22
CA TRP A 54 -7.90 7.32 3.44
C TRP A 54 -7.06 7.68 2.22
N PHE A 55 -6.96 6.76 1.26
CA PHE A 55 -6.12 6.93 0.06
C PHE A 55 -6.94 7.20 -1.20
N ILE A 56 -8.13 6.64 -1.29
CA ILE A 56 -8.95 6.76 -2.52
C ILE A 56 -9.29 8.22 -2.77
N GLY A 57 -9.10 8.66 -4.01
CA GLY A 57 -9.36 10.03 -4.43
C GLY A 57 -8.23 11.00 -4.15
N GLN A 58 -7.15 10.56 -3.52
CA GLN A 58 -6.03 11.41 -3.13
C GLN A 58 -4.91 11.39 -4.18
N ASP A 59 -4.08 12.41 -4.14
CA ASP A 59 -2.90 12.51 -5.01
C ASP A 59 -1.79 11.59 -4.48
N PRO A 60 -1.36 10.60 -5.26
CA PRO A 60 -0.35 9.65 -4.77
C PRO A 60 1.04 10.26 -4.57
N SER A 61 1.29 11.48 -5.03
CA SER A 61 2.57 12.14 -4.80
C SER A 61 2.74 12.65 -3.36
N ARG A 62 1.65 12.76 -2.62
CA ARG A 62 1.66 13.25 -1.23
C ARG A 62 1.92 12.10 -0.25
N ILE A 63 3.04 11.41 -0.44
CA ILE A 63 3.32 10.14 0.25
C ILE A 63 3.33 10.29 1.78
N GLU A 64 4.14 11.21 2.29
CA GLU A 64 4.26 11.38 3.75
C GLU A 64 2.95 11.82 4.40
N TRP A 65 2.24 12.71 3.74
CA TRP A 65 0.96 13.20 4.24
C TRP A 65 -0.09 12.08 4.30
N LEU A 66 -0.15 11.28 3.24
CA LEU A 66 -1.10 10.16 3.17
C LEU A 66 -0.82 9.12 4.26
N LEU A 67 0.44 8.74 4.41
CA LEU A 67 0.82 7.74 5.41
C LEU A 67 0.60 8.25 6.84
N ARG A 68 0.94 9.51 7.09
CA ARG A 68 0.71 10.12 8.41
C ARG A 68 -0.77 10.17 8.72
N ARG A 69 -1.59 10.55 7.76
CA ARG A 69 -3.02 10.66 7.93
C ARG A 69 -3.66 9.30 8.23
N ALA A 70 -3.28 8.28 7.48
CA ALA A 70 -3.77 6.92 7.72
C ALA A 70 -3.34 6.41 9.09
N ARG A 71 -2.08 6.64 9.47
CA ARG A 71 -1.56 6.23 10.77
C ARG A 71 -2.29 6.94 11.91
N ASN A 72 -2.54 8.24 11.76
CA ASN A 72 -3.18 9.02 12.81
C ASN A 72 -4.69 8.74 12.92
N SER A 73 -5.29 8.08 11.94
CA SER A 73 -6.70 7.69 11.99
C SER A 73 -6.96 6.54 12.96
N MET A 74 -5.92 5.85 13.39
CA MET A 74 -6.05 4.68 14.25
C MET A 74 -6.00 5.06 15.71
N ARG A 75 -6.87 4.42 16.52
CA ARG A 75 -6.99 4.70 17.96
C ARG A 75 -5.87 4.09 18.78
N PHE A 76 -5.28 3.01 18.28
CA PHE A 76 -4.27 2.24 18.99
C PHE A 76 -2.96 2.22 18.21
N PRO A 77 -1.84 1.91 18.86
CA PRO A 77 -0.60 1.69 18.14
C PRO A 77 -0.77 0.66 17.03
N LEU A 78 -0.08 0.86 15.92
CA LEU A 78 -0.27 0.04 14.71
C LEU A 78 0.12 -1.43 14.90
N GLY A 79 1.14 -1.69 15.70
CA GLY A 79 1.68 -3.03 15.82
C GLY A 79 2.26 -3.52 14.49
N SER A 80 2.64 -4.80 14.45
CA SER A 80 3.29 -5.36 13.26
C SER A 80 2.33 -5.46 12.08
N VAL A 81 1.05 -5.73 12.30
CA VAL A 81 0.05 -5.82 11.23
C VAL A 81 -0.16 -4.46 10.57
N GLY A 82 -0.34 -3.43 11.36
CA GLY A 82 -0.55 -2.07 10.83
C GLY A 82 0.65 -1.56 10.07
N TRP A 83 1.85 -1.76 10.62
CA TRP A 83 3.06 -1.32 9.94
C TRP A 83 3.34 -2.12 8.67
N ALA A 84 3.02 -3.43 8.65
CA ALA A 84 3.13 -4.23 7.44
C ALA A 84 2.24 -3.69 6.33
N ALA A 85 0.99 -3.37 6.65
CA ALA A 85 0.05 -2.81 5.68
C ALA A 85 0.54 -1.46 5.14
N LEU A 86 0.95 -0.55 6.02
CA LEU A 86 1.47 0.76 5.60
C LEU A 86 2.74 0.63 4.78
N SER A 87 3.62 -0.29 5.14
CA SER A 87 4.86 -0.52 4.39
C SER A 87 4.57 -0.93 2.95
N GLY A 88 3.61 -1.83 2.74
CA GLY A 88 3.21 -2.24 1.40
C GLY A 88 2.64 -1.09 0.59
N ILE A 89 1.80 -0.26 1.20
CA ILE A 89 1.25 0.92 0.54
C ILE A 89 2.35 1.94 0.24
N ASP A 90 3.28 2.13 1.16
CA ASP A 90 4.43 3.02 0.98
C ASP A 90 5.26 2.61 -0.23
N HIS A 91 5.57 1.32 -0.36
CA HIS A 91 6.30 0.80 -1.52
C HIS A 91 5.56 1.12 -2.82
N ALA A 92 4.26 0.91 -2.85
CA ALA A 92 3.46 1.16 -4.04
C ALA A 92 3.41 2.65 -4.39
N LEU A 93 3.35 3.52 -3.40
CA LEU A 93 3.36 4.97 -3.63
C LEU A 93 4.71 5.44 -4.21
N TRP A 94 5.82 4.91 -3.70
CA TRP A 94 7.13 5.23 -4.25
C TRP A 94 7.30 4.65 -5.66
N ASP A 95 6.71 3.49 -5.93
CA ASP A 95 6.72 2.92 -7.28
C ASP A 95 5.98 3.84 -8.26
N ILE A 96 4.83 4.40 -7.86
CA ILE A 96 4.12 5.38 -8.66
C ILE A 96 4.99 6.63 -8.90
N MET A 97 5.66 7.12 -7.86
CA MET A 97 6.53 8.28 -7.98
C MET A 97 7.64 8.04 -8.99
N GLY A 98 8.31 6.89 -8.91
CA GLY A 98 9.36 6.53 -9.85
C GLY A 98 8.84 6.45 -11.28
N LYS A 99 7.70 5.82 -11.49
CA LYS A 99 7.07 5.71 -12.81
C LYS A 99 6.66 7.07 -13.37
N THR A 100 6.14 7.94 -12.51
CA THR A 100 5.74 9.29 -12.91
C THR A 100 6.94 10.11 -13.37
N LEU A 101 8.07 9.98 -12.68
CA LEU A 101 9.29 10.70 -13.01
C LEU A 101 10.15 9.99 -14.05
N GLY A 102 9.82 8.75 -14.41
CA GLY A 102 10.60 7.97 -15.37
C GLY A 102 11.95 7.52 -14.83
N VAL A 103 12.07 7.32 -13.51
CA VAL A 103 13.32 6.91 -12.86
C VAL A 103 13.05 5.73 -11.93
N PRO A 104 14.07 4.91 -11.62
CA PRO A 104 13.91 3.87 -10.63
C PRO A 104 13.78 4.44 -9.22
N VAL A 105 13.17 3.67 -8.32
CA VAL A 105 12.88 4.13 -6.95
C VAL A 105 14.14 4.54 -6.20
N TYR A 106 15.27 3.87 -6.46
CA TYR A 106 16.52 4.17 -5.76
C TYR A 106 17.12 5.52 -6.15
N MET A 107 16.59 6.15 -7.17
CA MET A 107 16.99 7.51 -7.54
C MET A 107 16.19 8.51 -6.69
#